data_c40f92846bf4564393d008ad716aa480
#
_entry.id   c40f92846bf4564393d008ad716aa480
#
_cell.length_a   1.000
_cell.length_b   1.000
_cell.length_c   1.000
_cell.angle_alpha   90.00
_cell.angle_beta   90.00
_cell.angle_gamma   90.00
#
_symmetry.space_group_name_H-M   'P 1'
#
loop_
_entity.id
_entity.type
_entity.pdbx_description
1 polymer ?
#
loop_
_entity_poly.entity_id
_entity_poly.type
_entity_poly.pdbx_seq_one_letter_code
_entity_poly.pdbx_strand_id
1 'polypeptide(L)'
;MHTGTHMVQITRRVFGQEATAGENLTLQALSQTPADSLLRKLCASCHLGQAKTQHRHDVSRDRGGGCLACHLNNYPGGAHPALSVQVEDGRCFGCHSRSSRIALSYAGLAEADESSLENTPTKVSRLADGRLVEHRPADVHHQVGMSCIDCHTGDGLMGTLANTERQDQSVDISCSDCHDNQNPRVTLANWPDRHRGMLDRIPFPVTARQEFLTTGNGTPLWHIEIRNDELLLHLKLAADIRVIPAYTPHDHGLEDEHTRLNCNACHAQWAPQCYACHLSFSPDYSQWDHVEGKFTPGLWSQRQAGIHNGLPPLGVTATGDITPFVPGMIMSIDHPDFTVPLFRRLFGALSPHTTGLARACESCHRSPVALGLGEGRLENVAGQWSFRPAHQTLQDGLPADAWTTLEAEHPGRGTYPNDRSFNVEEIGRILNNWHQAVSSDNGESK
;
A
#
# COMPACT_ATOMS: atom_id res chain seq x y z
N MET A 1 -5.73 12.53 0.21
CA MET A 1 -4.66 11.54 -0.02
C MET A 1 -3.38 12.18 -0.57
N HIS A 2 -3.42 12.99 -1.60
CA HIS A 2 -2.21 13.52 -2.27
C HIS A 2 -1.67 14.84 -1.68
N THR A 3 -2.20 15.30 -0.55
CA THR A 3 -1.75 16.53 0.13
C THR A 3 -0.41 16.38 0.84
N GLY A 4 0.03 15.16 1.07
CA GLY A 4 1.29 14.87 1.74
C GLY A 4 1.22 14.83 3.27
N THR A 5 0.08 15.11 3.89
CA THR A 5 -0.05 15.20 5.37
C THR A 5 0.43 13.94 6.07
N HIS A 6 -0.03 12.77 5.66
CA HIS A 6 0.40 11.50 6.27
C HIS A 6 1.90 11.24 6.10
N MET A 7 2.45 11.59 4.95
CA MET A 7 3.88 11.46 4.72
C MET A 7 4.70 12.37 5.61
N VAL A 8 4.23 13.61 5.84
CA VAL A 8 4.87 14.55 6.79
C VAL A 8 4.89 13.96 8.19
N GLN A 9 3.76 13.43 8.67
CA GLN A 9 3.67 12.76 9.98
C GLN A 9 4.64 11.59 10.11
N ILE A 10 4.61 10.68 9.15
CA ILE A 10 5.46 9.47 9.16
C ILE A 10 6.93 9.87 9.10
N THR A 11 7.31 10.79 8.22
CA THR A 11 8.71 11.21 8.09
C THR A 11 9.22 11.88 9.36
N ARG A 12 8.45 12.80 9.95
CA ARG A 12 8.83 13.43 11.21
C ARG A 12 8.97 12.40 12.34
N ARG A 13 8.07 11.41 12.43
CA ARG A 13 8.20 10.33 13.39
C ARG A 13 9.49 9.52 13.20
N VAL A 14 9.89 9.25 11.94
CA VAL A 14 11.19 8.62 11.65
C VAL A 14 12.36 9.40 12.24
N PHE A 15 12.31 10.72 12.16
CA PHE A 15 13.35 11.60 12.71
C PHE A 15 13.20 11.87 14.23
N GLY A 16 12.22 11.23 14.89
CA GLY A 16 11.94 11.47 16.31
C GLY A 16 11.27 12.82 16.58
N GLN A 17 10.67 13.42 15.57
CA GLN A 17 9.93 14.67 15.63
C GLN A 17 8.44 14.36 15.52
N GLU A 18 7.73 14.34 16.63
CA GLU A 18 6.28 14.16 16.58
C GLU A 18 5.60 15.49 16.24
N ALA A 19 4.53 15.41 15.46
CA ALA A 19 3.69 16.54 15.16
C ALA A 19 2.93 16.98 16.42
N THR A 20 2.86 18.27 16.68
CA THR A 20 2.06 18.82 17.77
C THR A 20 0.59 18.92 17.37
N ALA A 21 -0.30 18.79 18.34
CA ALA A 21 -1.74 18.94 18.09
C ALA A 21 -2.06 20.30 17.44
N GLY A 22 -2.78 20.28 16.32
CA GLY A 22 -3.14 21.50 15.57
C GLY A 22 -2.06 22.04 14.63
N GLU A 23 -0.92 21.34 14.49
CA GLU A 23 0.13 21.75 13.56
C GLU A 23 -0.31 21.62 12.10
N ASN A 24 0.09 22.60 11.28
CA ASN A 24 -0.14 22.54 9.85
C ASN A 24 0.87 21.59 9.18
N LEU A 25 0.42 20.41 8.80
CA LEU A 25 1.22 19.34 8.19
C LEU A 25 1.21 19.36 6.66
N THR A 26 0.91 20.49 6.04
CA THR A 26 0.98 20.62 4.59
C THR A 26 2.43 20.77 4.12
N LEU A 27 2.69 20.38 2.87
CA LEU A 27 4.01 20.54 2.27
C LEU A 27 4.49 22.01 2.23
N GLN A 28 3.55 22.97 2.17
CA GLN A 28 3.85 24.39 2.17
C GLN A 28 4.31 24.91 3.54
N ALA A 29 3.96 24.21 4.62
CA ALA A 29 4.31 24.59 6.00
C ALA A 29 5.60 23.94 6.48
N LEU A 30 6.32 23.21 5.63
CA LEU A 30 7.57 22.53 5.99
C LEU A 30 8.67 23.53 6.36
N SER A 31 9.33 23.29 7.48
CA SER A 31 10.43 24.06 8.03
C SER A 31 11.80 23.66 7.45
N GLN A 32 12.89 23.98 8.14
CA GLN A 32 14.27 23.63 7.76
C GLN A 32 14.83 22.47 8.59
N THR A 33 14.01 21.76 9.39
CA THR A 33 14.49 20.60 10.14
C THR A 33 14.98 19.50 9.20
N PRO A 34 15.83 18.55 9.64
CA PRO A 34 16.29 17.44 8.81
C PRO A 34 15.15 16.65 8.14
N ALA A 35 14.08 16.37 8.89
CA ALA A 35 12.90 15.68 8.37
C ALA A 35 12.21 16.49 7.25
N ASP A 36 11.97 17.77 7.50
CA ASP A 36 11.31 18.65 6.54
C ASP A 36 12.19 18.91 5.32
N SER A 37 13.51 19.02 5.50
CA SER A 37 14.46 19.12 4.39
C SER A 37 14.43 17.88 3.49
N LEU A 38 14.37 16.68 4.06
CA LEU A 38 14.22 15.43 3.31
C LEU A 38 12.92 15.45 2.49
N LEU A 39 11.81 15.83 3.12
CA LEU A 39 10.51 15.93 2.46
C LEU A 39 10.54 16.89 1.28
N ARG A 40 11.09 18.09 1.45
CA ARG A 40 11.16 19.14 0.43
C ARG A 40 12.00 18.74 -0.78
N LYS A 41 13.05 17.96 -0.56
CA LYS A 41 14.06 17.64 -1.59
C LYS A 41 13.83 16.31 -2.27
N LEU A 42 13.31 15.30 -1.58
CA LEU A 42 13.10 13.98 -2.17
C LEU A 42 11.62 13.65 -2.39
N CYS A 43 10.76 13.94 -1.42
CA CYS A 43 9.40 13.41 -1.42
C CYS A 43 8.38 14.32 -2.12
N ALA A 44 8.54 15.63 -1.98
CA ALA A 44 7.59 16.62 -2.51
C ALA A 44 7.47 16.60 -4.04
N SER A 45 8.44 16.00 -4.75
CA SER A 45 8.39 15.85 -6.20
C SER A 45 7.19 15.08 -6.73
N CYS A 46 6.69 14.10 -5.93
CA CYS A 46 5.56 13.24 -6.31
C CYS A 46 4.23 13.68 -5.70
N HIS A 47 4.25 14.57 -4.71
CA HIS A 47 3.03 15.01 -4.03
C HIS A 47 2.36 16.17 -4.73
N LEU A 48 1.04 16.06 -4.98
CA LEU A 48 0.27 16.97 -5.82
C LEU A 48 -0.07 18.31 -5.17
N GLY A 49 0.16 18.48 -3.88
CA GLY A 49 -0.08 19.73 -3.15
C GLY A 49 0.81 20.91 -3.56
N GLN A 50 1.80 20.67 -4.43
CA GLN A 50 2.71 21.69 -4.92
C GLN A 50 2.10 22.48 -6.08
N ALA A 51 2.06 23.80 -5.94
CA ALA A 51 1.77 24.68 -7.09
C ALA A 51 2.94 24.66 -8.08
N LYS A 52 2.66 24.44 -9.36
CA LYS A 52 3.63 24.53 -10.44
C LYS A 52 3.54 25.94 -11.07
N THR A 53 4.39 26.83 -10.63
CA THR A 53 4.36 28.24 -11.06
C THR A 53 5.26 28.55 -12.25
N GLN A 54 6.16 27.62 -12.62
CA GLN A 54 7.11 27.81 -13.71
C GLN A 54 7.23 26.55 -14.57
N HIS A 55 7.27 26.72 -15.88
CA HIS A 55 7.58 25.65 -16.82
C HIS A 55 9.06 25.26 -16.71
N ARG A 56 9.36 23.97 -16.67
CA ARG A 56 10.72 23.44 -16.56
C ARG A 56 10.95 22.37 -17.61
N HIS A 57 12.15 22.36 -18.18
CA HIS A 57 12.54 21.34 -19.17
C HIS A 57 12.96 20.01 -18.54
N ASP A 58 13.12 19.93 -17.23
CA ASP A 58 13.52 18.73 -16.52
C ASP A 58 12.28 18.00 -16.00
N VAL A 59 11.94 16.88 -16.66
CA VAL A 59 10.78 16.04 -16.35
C VAL A 59 10.80 15.54 -14.88
N SER A 60 11.99 15.32 -14.30
CA SER A 60 12.11 14.90 -12.89
C SER A 60 11.65 15.98 -11.92
N ARG A 61 11.67 17.24 -12.32
CA ARG A 61 11.26 18.39 -11.53
C ARG A 61 9.81 18.80 -11.79
N ASP A 62 9.20 18.28 -12.86
CA ASP A 62 7.82 18.59 -13.25
C ASP A 62 6.80 17.54 -12.77
N ARG A 63 7.21 16.59 -11.97
CA ARG A 63 6.30 15.64 -11.33
C ARG A 63 5.34 16.36 -10.39
N GLY A 64 4.17 15.77 -10.19
CA GLY A 64 3.08 16.43 -9.49
C GLY A 64 2.40 17.46 -10.41
N GLY A 65 1.75 18.45 -9.86
CA GLY A 65 1.08 19.50 -10.64
C GLY A 65 -0.43 19.50 -10.57
N GLY A 66 -0.98 19.06 -9.46
CA GLY A 66 -2.41 19.13 -9.19
C GLY A 66 -3.23 18.25 -10.13
N CYS A 67 -4.41 18.72 -10.51
CA CYS A 67 -5.37 17.96 -11.32
C CYS A 67 -4.81 17.48 -12.66
N LEU A 68 -3.92 18.26 -13.26
CA LEU A 68 -3.36 17.96 -14.58
C LEU A 68 -2.45 16.72 -14.57
N ALA A 69 -1.88 16.35 -13.44
CA ALA A 69 -1.05 15.16 -13.34
C ALA A 69 -1.81 13.88 -13.74
N CYS A 70 -3.11 13.83 -13.43
CA CYS A 70 -3.98 12.72 -13.76
C CYS A 70 -4.85 13.00 -14.98
N HIS A 71 -5.39 14.20 -15.11
CA HIS A 71 -6.48 14.52 -16.04
C HIS A 71 -6.03 15.07 -17.39
N LEU A 72 -4.76 15.41 -17.57
CA LEU A 72 -4.25 15.90 -18.86
C LEU A 72 -3.96 14.72 -19.80
N ASN A 73 -4.70 14.62 -20.89
CA ASN A 73 -4.46 13.64 -21.94
C ASN A 73 -3.92 14.32 -23.20
N ASN A 74 -2.83 13.74 -23.73
CA ASN A 74 -2.30 14.05 -25.05
C ASN A 74 -2.76 12.94 -26.01
N TYR A 75 -3.85 13.16 -26.72
CA TYR A 75 -4.29 12.20 -27.73
C TYR A 75 -3.27 12.13 -28.89
N PRO A 76 -2.83 10.93 -29.28
CA PRO A 76 -2.02 10.77 -30.48
C PRO A 76 -2.76 11.37 -31.69
N GLY A 77 -2.15 12.35 -32.34
CA GLY A 77 -2.78 13.07 -33.47
C GLY A 77 -3.69 14.23 -33.08
N GLY A 78 -3.89 14.53 -31.82
CA GLY A 78 -4.61 15.70 -31.33
C GLY A 78 -3.74 16.97 -31.42
N ALA A 79 -4.29 18.06 -31.96
CA ALA A 79 -3.56 19.35 -32.06
C ALA A 79 -3.34 20.01 -30.68
N HIS A 80 -4.13 19.64 -29.69
CA HIS A 80 -4.08 20.22 -28.34
C HIS A 80 -4.30 19.16 -27.25
N PRO A 81 -3.66 19.32 -26.07
CA PRO A 81 -3.98 18.50 -24.92
C PRO A 81 -5.42 18.74 -24.47
N ALA A 82 -6.09 17.69 -24.00
CA ALA A 82 -7.46 17.75 -23.53
C ALA A 82 -7.56 17.22 -22.07
N LEU A 83 -8.55 17.69 -21.34
CA LEU A 83 -8.86 17.14 -20.02
C LEU A 83 -9.75 15.91 -20.17
N SER A 84 -9.43 14.86 -19.43
CA SER A 84 -10.20 13.62 -19.39
C SER A 84 -10.36 13.12 -17.96
N VAL A 85 -11.47 12.47 -17.72
CA VAL A 85 -11.73 11.71 -16.49
C VAL A 85 -11.48 10.22 -16.65
N GLN A 86 -11.21 9.79 -17.89
CA GLN A 86 -10.65 8.48 -18.20
C GLN A 86 -9.14 8.55 -17.96
N VAL A 87 -8.75 8.27 -16.72
CA VAL A 87 -7.34 8.36 -16.29
C VAL A 87 -6.69 7.01 -16.52
N GLU A 88 -5.76 6.98 -17.46
CA GLU A 88 -4.97 5.78 -17.76
C GLU A 88 -3.99 5.46 -16.61
N ASP A 89 -3.71 4.17 -16.40
CA ASP A 89 -2.80 3.65 -15.36
C ASP A 89 -1.40 4.27 -15.44
N GLY A 90 -0.93 4.61 -16.64
CA GLY A 90 0.34 5.30 -16.84
C GLY A 90 0.46 6.62 -16.07
N ARG A 91 -0.65 7.28 -15.76
CA ARG A 91 -0.69 8.49 -14.92
C ARG A 91 -0.40 8.16 -13.44
N CYS A 92 -0.86 7.02 -12.98
CA CYS A 92 -0.60 6.53 -11.63
C CYS A 92 0.86 6.09 -11.49
N PHE A 93 1.37 5.39 -12.49
CA PHE A 93 2.74 4.86 -12.50
C PHE A 93 3.82 5.95 -12.37
N GLY A 94 3.57 7.14 -12.83
CA GLY A 94 4.51 8.25 -12.68
C GLY A 94 5.00 8.49 -11.25
N CYS A 95 4.14 8.22 -10.25
CA CYS A 95 4.44 8.36 -8.83
C CYS A 95 4.45 7.01 -8.09
N HIS A 96 3.54 6.09 -8.42
CA HIS A 96 3.34 4.84 -7.71
C HIS A 96 4.23 3.66 -8.18
N SER A 97 5.04 3.83 -9.21
CA SER A 97 5.99 2.81 -9.68
C SER A 97 7.41 2.94 -9.12
N ARG A 98 7.67 3.91 -8.22
CA ARG A 98 9.00 4.05 -7.62
C ARG A 98 9.21 3.01 -6.54
N SER A 99 10.42 2.48 -6.44
CA SER A 99 10.94 1.52 -5.47
C SER A 99 9.89 0.89 -4.56
N SER A 100 9.52 -0.34 -4.83
CA SER A 100 8.53 -1.09 -4.04
C SER A 100 7.14 -0.44 -3.96
N ARG A 101 6.75 0.33 -4.97
CA ARG A 101 5.42 0.95 -5.00
C ARG A 101 4.38 0.04 -5.64
N ILE A 102 3.15 0.22 -5.21
CA ILE A 102 1.97 -0.61 -5.48
C ILE A 102 1.70 -0.87 -6.96
N ALA A 103 1.99 0.10 -7.85
CA ALA A 103 1.70 -0.05 -9.27
C ALA A 103 2.50 -1.16 -9.95
N LEU A 104 3.75 -1.36 -9.57
CA LEU A 104 4.57 -2.48 -10.08
C LEU A 104 4.02 -3.82 -9.59
N SER A 105 3.69 -3.94 -8.30
CA SER A 105 3.17 -5.19 -7.74
C SER A 105 1.82 -5.58 -8.36
N TYR A 106 0.95 -4.61 -8.62
CA TYR A 106 -0.32 -4.84 -9.31
C TYR A 106 -0.12 -5.52 -10.68
N ALA A 107 0.88 -5.09 -11.43
CA ALA A 107 1.24 -5.66 -12.72
C ALA A 107 2.13 -6.93 -12.62
N GLY A 108 2.40 -7.44 -11.42
CA GLY A 108 3.27 -8.59 -11.22
C GLY A 108 4.76 -8.30 -11.44
N LEU A 109 5.17 -7.05 -11.28
CA LEU A 109 6.55 -6.62 -11.42
C LEU A 109 7.15 -6.34 -10.05
N ALA A 110 8.08 -7.16 -9.64
CA ALA A 110 8.76 -7.03 -8.34
C ALA A 110 10.18 -6.48 -8.56
N GLU A 111 10.48 -5.32 -7.98
CA GLU A 111 11.82 -4.73 -8.07
C GLU A 111 12.85 -5.69 -7.47
N ALA A 112 14.00 -5.84 -8.12
CA ALA A 112 15.04 -6.78 -7.77
C ALA A 112 16.42 -6.13 -7.78
N ASP A 113 17.31 -6.64 -6.94
CA ASP A 113 18.72 -6.25 -6.93
C ASP A 113 19.50 -7.05 -7.98
N GLU A 114 20.63 -6.53 -8.46
CA GLU A 114 21.52 -7.26 -9.37
C GLU A 114 22.03 -8.57 -8.78
N SER A 115 22.22 -8.62 -7.46
CA SER A 115 22.59 -9.84 -6.75
C SER A 115 21.51 -10.93 -6.78
N SER A 116 20.27 -10.57 -7.01
CA SER A 116 19.14 -11.51 -7.13
C SER A 116 19.15 -12.27 -8.46
N LEU A 117 19.85 -11.76 -9.47
CA LEU A 117 19.86 -12.33 -10.83
C LEU A 117 20.53 -13.69 -10.92
N GLU A 118 21.52 -13.96 -10.06
CA GLU A 118 22.33 -15.18 -10.13
C GLU A 118 21.61 -16.42 -9.60
N ASN A 119 20.54 -16.23 -8.81
CA ASN A 119 19.89 -17.32 -8.08
C ASN A 119 18.36 -17.45 -8.30
N THR A 120 17.79 -16.67 -9.20
CA THR A 120 16.32 -16.62 -9.35
C THR A 120 15.88 -17.39 -10.59
N PRO A 121 15.01 -18.42 -10.46
CA PRO A 121 14.45 -19.13 -11.61
C PRO A 121 13.37 -18.31 -12.35
N THR A 122 13.04 -17.11 -11.89
CA THR A 122 12.00 -16.26 -12.44
C THR A 122 12.51 -15.41 -13.59
N LYS A 123 11.62 -15.09 -14.52
CA LYS A 123 11.92 -14.17 -15.63
C LYS A 123 12.27 -12.80 -15.08
N VAL A 124 13.39 -12.24 -15.49
CA VAL A 124 13.83 -10.89 -15.14
C VAL A 124 13.79 -9.99 -16.36
N SER A 125 13.41 -8.74 -16.17
CA SER A 125 13.45 -7.70 -17.22
C SER A 125 13.91 -6.36 -16.64
N ARG A 126 14.24 -5.41 -17.53
CA ARG A 126 14.64 -4.07 -17.13
C ARG A 126 13.59 -3.08 -17.53
N LEU A 127 13.16 -2.24 -16.59
CA LEU A 127 12.24 -1.14 -16.86
C LEU A 127 12.93 -0.03 -17.67
N ALA A 128 12.15 0.85 -18.28
CA ALA A 128 12.65 1.95 -19.07
C ALA A 128 13.56 2.93 -18.29
N ASP A 129 13.41 2.99 -16.96
CA ASP A 129 14.24 3.78 -16.06
C ASP A 129 15.51 3.04 -15.58
N GLY A 130 15.73 1.83 -16.08
CA GLY A 130 16.92 1.03 -15.81
C GLY A 130 16.79 0.07 -14.61
N ARG A 131 15.73 0.15 -13.80
CA ARG A 131 15.53 -0.76 -12.68
C ARG A 131 15.29 -2.19 -13.16
N LEU A 132 15.80 -3.17 -12.41
CA LEU A 132 15.53 -4.58 -12.64
C LEU A 132 14.24 -4.98 -11.95
N VAL A 133 13.46 -5.84 -12.59
CA VAL A 133 12.27 -6.45 -12.02
C VAL A 133 12.24 -7.96 -12.33
N GLU A 134 11.86 -8.75 -11.35
CA GLU A 134 11.44 -10.12 -11.55
C GLU A 134 9.92 -10.17 -11.82
N HIS A 135 9.50 -11.12 -12.65
CA HIS A 135 8.08 -11.33 -12.95
C HIS A 135 7.47 -12.29 -11.94
N ARG A 136 6.46 -11.83 -11.24
CA ARG A 136 5.67 -12.58 -10.28
C ARG A 136 4.20 -12.66 -10.73
N PRO A 137 3.36 -13.48 -10.09
CA PRO A 137 1.93 -13.41 -10.36
C PRO A 137 1.42 -11.98 -10.16
N ALA A 138 0.77 -11.44 -11.19
CA ALA A 138 0.07 -10.18 -11.10
C ALA A 138 -1.19 -10.34 -10.25
N ASP A 139 -1.73 -9.23 -9.74
CA ASP A 139 -3.02 -9.20 -9.07
C ASP A 139 -4.12 -9.77 -9.97
N VAL A 140 -5.05 -10.54 -9.42
CA VAL A 140 -6.13 -11.15 -10.19
C VAL A 140 -6.99 -10.11 -10.91
N HIS A 141 -7.16 -8.93 -10.32
CA HIS A 141 -7.91 -7.83 -10.93
C HIS A 141 -7.17 -7.25 -12.14
N HIS A 142 -5.84 -7.16 -12.08
CA HIS A 142 -5.01 -6.80 -13.24
C HIS A 142 -5.13 -7.86 -14.36
N GLN A 143 -5.12 -9.14 -14.00
CA GLN A 143 -5.22 -10.23 -14.98
C GLN A 143 -6.54 -10.22 -15.75
N VAL A 144 -7.64 -9.79 -15.13
CA VAL A 144 -8.94 -9.63 -15.79
C VAL A 144 -9.12 -8.27 -16.46
N GLY A 145 -8.09 -7.43 -16.50
CA GLY A 145 -8.05 -6.18 -17.24
C GLY A 145 -8.58 -4.95 -16.49
N MET A 146 -8.75 -5.04 -15.16
CA MET A 146 -9.12 -3.88 -14.36
C MET A 146 -7.96 -2.87 -14.30
N SER A 147 -8.31 -1.60 -14.45
CA SER A 147 -7.42 -0.46 -14.26
C SER A 147 -7.50 0.09 -12.83
N CYS A 148 -6.56 0.93 -12.47
CA CYS A 148 -6.54 1.58 -11.15
C CYS A 148 -7.87 2.26 -10.82
N ILE A 149 -8.48 2.94 -11.79
CA ILE A 149 -9.73 3.67 -11.60
C ILE A 149 -10.98 2.77 -11.52
N ASP A 150 -10.89 1.47 -11.85
CA ASP A 150 -12.01 0.56 -11.66
C ASP A 150 -12.27 0.33 -10.16
N CYS A 151 -11.22 0.35 -9.33
CA CYS A 151 -11.32 0.30 -7.88
C CYS A 151 -11.32 1.70 -7.26
N HIS A 152 -10.35 2.55 -7.60
CA HIS A 152 -10.17 3.84 -6.94
C HIS A 152 -11.20 4.87 -7.41
N THR A 153 -12.01 5.36 -6.46
CA THR A 153 -13.05 6.36 -6.73
C THR A 153 -12.49 7.77 -6.78
N GLY A 154 -13.26 8.69 -7.38
CA GLY A 154 -12.92 10.10 -7.36
C GLY A 154 -12.82 10.69 -5.96
N ASP A 155 -13.70 10.27 -5.06
CA ASP A 155 -13.71 10.74 -3.66
C ASP A 155 -12.42 10.31 -2.93
N GLY A 156 -11.98 9.07 -3.09
CA GLY A 156 -10.73 8.60 -2.51
C GLY A 156 -9.49 9.27 -3.12
N LEU A 157 -9.47 9.46 -4.44
CA LEU A 157 -8.28 10.01 -5.14
C LEU A 157 -8.15 11.53 -5.00
N MET A 158 -9.25 12.28 -5.04
CA MET A 158 -9.23 13.74 -5.03
C MET A 158 -9.31 14.36 -3.62
N GLY A 159 -9.36 13.53 -2.57
CA GLY A 159 -9.29 13.98 -1.19
C GLY A 159 -10.58 14.65 -0.71
N THR A 160 -11.74 14.23 -1.22
CA THR A 160 -13.06 14.71 -0.77
C THR A 160 -13.52 14.04 0.52
N LEU A 161 -12.88 12.94 0.92
CA LEU A 161 -13.10 12.30 2.21
C LEU A 161 -12.57 13.19 3.34
N ALA A 162 -13.40 13.41 4.34
CA ALA A 162 -13.08 14.30 5.45
C ALA A 162 -11.89 13.80 6.27
N ASN A 163 -11.13 14.75 6.81
CA ASN A 163 -10.03 14.63 7.77
C ASN A 163 -9.70 13.22 8.26
N THR A 164 -8.92 12.50 7.45
CA THR A 164 -8.44 11.17 7.81
C THR A 164 -7.14 11.28 8.61
N GLU A 165 -7.06 10.57 9.72
CA GLU A 165 -5.83 10.52 10.53
C GLU A 165 -4.81 9.52 9.96
N ARG A 166 -5.28 8.60 9.12
CA ARG A 166 -4.49 7.50 8.56
C ARG A 166 -4.68 7.43 7.04
N GLN A 167 -3.66 6.96 6.35
CA GLN A 167 -3.68 6.82 4.89
C GLN A 167 -4.73 5.81 4.41
N ASP A 168 -4.91 4.70 5.10
CA ASP A 168 -5.91 3.67 4.81
C ASP A 168 -7.34 4.22 4.87
N GLN A 169 -7.64 5.12 5.81
CA GLN A 169 -8.94 5.81 5.90
C GLN A 169 -9.23 6.74 4.72
N SER A 170 -8.21 7.13 3.96
CA SER A 170 -8.38 7.96 2.76
C SER A 170 -8.67 7.16 1.50
N VAL A 171 -8.70 5.83 1.58
CA VAL A 171 -9.12 4.94 0.49
C VAL A 171 -10.62 4.69 0.62
N ASP A 172 -11.38 5.05 -0.42
CA ASP A 172 -12.85 4.98 -0.40
C ASP A 172 -13.39 3.58 -0.66
N ILE A 173 -12.61 2.74 -1.36
CA ILE A 173 -13.02 1.40 -1.78
C ILE A 173 -12.44 0.32 -0.87
N SER A 174 -13.23 -0.71 -0.60
CA SER A 174 -12.82 -1.93 0.08
C SER A 174 -13.19 -3.17 -0.76
N CYS A 175 -12.62 -4.31 -0.43
CA CYS A 175 -12.93 -5.57 -1.12
C CYS A 175 -14.42 -5.92 -1.00
N SER A 176 -14.98 -5.72 0.19
CA SER A 176 -16.40 -5.97 0.47
C SER A 176 -17.34 -5.11 -0.38
N ASP A 177 -16.95 -3.89 -0.77
CA ASP A 177 -17.83 -3.01 -1.55
C ASP A 177 -18.23 -3.61 -2.91
N CYS A 178 -17.41 -4.51 -3.44
CA CYS A 178 -17.72 -5.24 -4.67
C CYS A 178 -18.12 -6.69 -4.42
N HIS A 179 -17.50 -7.36 -3.45
CA HIS A 179 -17.67 -8.80 -3.26
C HIS A 179 -18.77 -9.19 -2.27
N ASP A 180 -19.25 -8.26 -1.42
CA ASP A 180 -20.33 -8.53 -0.49
C ASP A 180 -21.70 -8.14 -1.10
N ASN A 181 -22.58 -9.12 -1.25
CA ASN A 181 -23.93 -8.93 -1.78
C ASN A 181 -24.84 -8.12 -0.84
N GLN A 182 -24.47 -7.94 0.41
CA GLN A 182 -25.26 -7.23 1.41
C GLN A 182 -24.89 -5.75 1.52
N ASN A 183 -24.01 -5.26 0.68
CA ASN A 183 -23.58 -3.87 0.70
C ASN A 183 -24.72 -2.87 0.56
N PRO A 184 -24.58 -1.68 1.16
CA PRO A 184 -25.53 -0.59 1.00
C PRO A 184 -25.77 -0.26 -0.48
N ARG A 185 -27.03 0.01 -0.81
CA ARG A 185 -27.46 0.34 -2.17
C ARG A 185 -28.14 1.69 -2.22
N VAL A 186 -27.99 2.35 -3.35
CA VAL A 186 -28.70 3.60 -3.64
C VAL A 186 -29.48 3.45 -4.94
N THR A 187 -30.72 3.95 -4.97
CA THR A 187 -31.47 4.02 -6.22
C THR A 187 -31.09 5.25 -7.03
N LEU A 188 -31.31 5.22 -8.33
CA LEU A 188 -31.07 6.38 -9.20
C LEU A 188 -31.87 7.61 -8.74
N ALA A 189 -33.08 7.41 -8.21
CA ALA A 189 -33.92 8.49 -7.67
C ALA A 189 -33.29 9.17 -6.43
N ASN A 190 -32.53 8.43 -5.64
CA ASN A 190 -31.87 8.88 -4.40
C ASN A 190 -30.35 9.13 -4.61
N TRP A 191 -29.92 9.28 -5.86
CA TRP A 191 -28.51 9.51 -6.17
C TRP A 191 -27.98 10.77 -5.49
N PRO A 192 -26.84 10.70 -4.78
CA PRO A 192 -26.30 11.85 -4.06
C PRO A 192 -25.95 13.00 -5.01
N ASP A 193 -26.34 14.22 -4.67
CA ASP A 193 -26.14 15.41 -5.51
C ASP A 193 -24.67 15.63 -5.90
N ARG A 194 -23.75 15.38 -4.98
CA ARG A 194 -22.30 15.50 -5.24
C ARG A 194 -21.79 14.56 -6.33
N HIS A 195 -22.49 13.47 -6.61
CA HIS A 195 -22.12 12.46 -7.59
C HIS A 195 -22.95 12.53 -8.89
N ARG A 196 -23.81 13.54 -9.08
CA ARG A 196 -24.65 13.67 -10.28
C ARG A 196 -23.88 13.69 -11.59
N GLY A 197 -22.66 14.22 -11.60
CA GLY A 197 -21.77 14.18 -12.77
C GLY A 197 -21.33 12.80 -13.23
N MET A 198 -21.61 11.74 -12.45
CA MET A 198 -21.35 10.35 -12.83
C MET A 198 -22.48 9.72 -13.63
N LEU A 199 -23.68 10.28 -13.59
CA LEU A 199 -24.87 9.72 -14.24
C LEU A 199 -24.70 9.52 -15.75
N ASP A 200 -24.08 10.50 -16.40
CA ASP A 200 -23.83 10.46 -17.86
C ASP A 200 -22.78 9.41 -18.27
N ARG A 201 -22.16 8.74 -17.30
CA ARG A 201 -21.09 7.75 -17.50
C ARG A 201 -21.54 6.33 -17.26
N ILE A 202 -22.75 6.12 -16.77
CA ILE A 202 -23.28 4.77 -16.52
C ILE A 202 -23.29 4.02 -17.86
N PRO A 203 -22.56 2.88 -17.96
CA PRO A 203 -22.34 2.23 -19.26
C PRO A 203 -23.47 1.31 -19.71
N PHE A 204 -24.58 1.25 -18.97
CA PHE A 204 -25.74 0.39 -19.24
C PHE A 204 -27.04 1.17 -19.09
N PRO A 205 -28.14 0.69 -19.73
CA PRO A 205 -29.45 1.33 -19.60
C PRO A 205 -29.97 1.32 -18.17
N VAL A 206 -30.44 2.46 -17.69
CA VAL A 206 -30.92 2.62 -16.33
C VAL A 206 -32.39 3.05 -16.28
N THR A 207 -33.09 2.65 -15.23
CA THR A 207 -34.41 3.13 -14.85
C THR A 207 -34.33 3.91 -13.54
N ALA A 208 -35.37 4.67 -13.22
CA ALA A 208 -35.41 5.41 -11.95
C ALA A 208 -35.32 4.53 -10.69
N ARG A 209 -35.65 3.24 -10.83
CA ARG A 209 -35.59 2.24 -9.76
C ARG A 209 -34.30 1.41 -9.77
N GLN A 210 -33.38 1.67 -10.72
CA GLN A 210 -32.10 0.96 -10.76
C GLN A 210 -31.35 1.19 -9.45
N GLU A 211 -30.89 0.10 -8.88
CA GLU A 211 -30.03 0.10 -7.69
C GLU A 211 -28.55 0.02 -8.07
N PHE A 212 -27.73 0.67 -7.28
CA PHE A 212 -26.26 0.67 -7.39
C PHE A 212 -25.67 0.37 -6.02
N LEU A 213 -24.62 -0.41 -5.99
CA LEU A 213 -23.79 -0.57 -4.80
C LEU A 213 -23.15 0.76 -4.44
N THR A 214 -22.88 0.97 -3.16
CA THR A 214 -22.10 2.11 -2.67
C THR A 214 -20.92 1.64 -1.85
N THR A 215 -19.85 2.42 -1.83
CA THR A 215 -18.78 2.23 -0.86
C THR A 215 -19.30 2.47 0.56
N GLY A 216 -18.52 2.08 1.57
CA GLY A 216 -18.82 2.37 2.96
C GLY A 216 -19.01 3.88 3.26
N ASN A 217 -18.44 4.77 2.43
CA ASN A 217 -18.61 6.22 2.50
C ASN A 217 -19.81 6.77 1.67
N GLY A 218 -20.57 5.87 1.05
CA GLY A 218 -21.75 6.21 0.26
C GLY A 218 -21.44 6.72 -1.15
N THR A 219 -20.26 6.43 -1.71
CA THR A 219 -19.93 6.73 -3.11
C THR A 219 -20.57 5.67 -4.01
N PRO A 220 -21.45 6.04 -4.96
CA PRO A 220 -22.07 5.06 -5.85
C PRO A 220 -21.06 4.43 -6.81
N LEU A 221 -21.11 3.11 -6.95
CA LEU A 221 -20.31 2.34 -7.88
C LEU A 221 -21.03 2.25 -9.24
N TRP A 222 -21.05 3.35 -9.97
CA TRP A 222 -21.83 3.57 -11.20
C TRP A 222 -21.51 2.64 -12.38
N HIS A 223 -20.40 1.95 -12.32
CA HIS A 223 -19.92 1.01 -13.33
C HIS A 223 -20.17 -0.45 -12.96
N ILE A 224 -20.85 -0.70 -11.83
CA ILE A 224 -21.30 -2.03 -11.43
C ILE A 224 -22.79 -2.14 -11.65
N GLU A 225 -23.18 -3.02 -12.53
CA GLU A 225 -24.58 -3.34 -12.84
C GLU A 225 -25.06 -4.52 -12.01
N ILE A 226 -26.22 -4.38 -11.37
CA ILE A 226 -26.90 -5.48 -10.69
C ILE A 226 -27.91 -6.04 -11.68
N ARG A 227 -27.69 -7.28 -12.15
CA ARG A 227 -28.54 -7.94 -13.14
C ARG A 227 -28.83 -9.38 -12.72
N ASN A 228 -30.11 -9.69 -12.44
CA ASN A 228 -30.54 -11.05 -12.03
C ASN A 228 -29.72 -11.62 -10.87
N ASP A 229 -29.47 -10.82 -9.84
CA ASP A 229 -28.65 -11.14 -8.68
C ASP A 229 -27.15 -11.34 -8.96
N GLU A 230 -26.69 -11.15 -10.19
CA GLU A 230 -25.28 -11.10 -10.54
C GLU A 230 -24.76 -9.66 -10.53
N LEU A 231 -23.52 -9.50 -10.12
CA LEU A 231 -22.79 -8.23 -10.18
C LEU A 231 -21.89 -8.22 -11.42
N LEU A 232 -22.11 -7.26 -12.29
CA LEU A 232 -21.39 -7.10 -13.56
C LEU A 232 -20.57 -5.82 -13.51
N LEU A 233 -19.26 -5.97 -13.50
CA LEU A 233 -18.31 -4.86 -13.58
C LEU A 233 -18.09 -4.46 -15.03
N HIS A 234 -18.45 -3.24 -15.38
CA HIS A 234 -18.11 -2.61 -16.65
C HIS A 234 -16.78 -1.88 -16.50
N LEU A 235 -15.73 -2.34 -17.18
CA LEU A 235 -14.40 -1.75 -17.10
C LEU A 235 -14.40 -0.30 -17.63
N LYS A 236 -13.84 0.63 -16.86
CA LYS A 236 -13.93 2.08 -17.19
C LYS A 236 -13.07 2.49 -18.39
N LEU A 237 -11.97 1.79 -18.65
CA LEU A 237 -11.07 2.07 -19.77
C LEU A 237 -11.22 1.08 -20.94
N ALA A 238 -11.78 -0.08 -20.70
CA ALA A 238 -12.04 -1.09 -21.72
C ALA A 238 -13.54 -1.30 -21.89
N ALA A 239 -14.00 -1.50 -23.13
CA ALA A 239 -15.41 -1.80 -23.40
C ALA A 239 -15.69 -3.29 -23.13
N ASP A 240 -15.42 -3.76 -21.91
CA ASP A 240 -15.53 -5.16 -21.52
C ASP A 240 -16.24 -5.30 -20.17
N ILE A 241 -16.83 -6.47 -19.92
CA ILE A 241 -17.63 -6.75 -18.73
C ILE A 241 -17.03 -7.96 -18.01
N ARG A 242 -16.98 -7.91 -16.70
CA ARG A 242 -16.58 -9.02 -15.82
C ARG A 242 -17.68 -9.34 -14.82
N VAL A 243 -17.88 -10.61 -14.56
CA VAL A 243 -18.73 -11.04 -13.43
C VAL A 243 -17.89 -10.93 -12.16
N ILE A 244 -18.44 -10.26 -11.16
CA ILE A 244 -17.82 -10.17 -9.85
C ILE A 244 -18.21 -11.39 -9.03
N PRO A 245 -17.28 -12.23 -8.57
CA PRO A 245 -17.60 -13.35 -7.70
C PRO A 245 -18.09 -12.84 -6.35
N ALA A 246 -19.21 -13.39 -5.89
CA ALA A 246 -19.74 -13.08 -4.57
C ALA A 246 -18.87 -13.72 -3.47
N TYR A 247 -18.71 -13.00 -2.38
CA TYR A 247 -18.15 -13.51 -1.14
C TYR A 247 -19.26 -14.01 -0.23
N THR A 248 -19.06 -15.19 0.35
CA THR A 248 -19.92 -15.70 1.42
C THR A 248 -19.09 -15.94 2.68
N PRO A 249 -19.41 -15.31 3.82
CA PRO A 249 -18.65 -15.49 5.06
C PRO A 249 -18.51 -16.96 5.48
N HIS A 250 -19.56 -17.78 5.27
CA HIS A 250 -19.58 -19.19 5.60
C HIS A 250 -18.50 -19.99 4.84
N ASP A 251 -18.28 -19.70 3.56
CA ASP A 251 -17.29 -20.42 2.74
C ASP A 251 -15.84 -20.14 3.15
N HIS A 252 -15.63 -19.09 3.96
CA HIS A 252 -14.31 -18.65 4.40
C HIS A 252 -13.93 -19.15 5.79
N GLY A 253 -14.82 -19.86 6.52
CA GLY A 253 -14.55 -20.36 7.86
C GLY A 253 -14.14 -19.28 8.87
N LEU A 254 -14.61 -18.03 8.66
CA LEU A 254 -14.20 -16.87 9.45
C LEU A 254 -15.09 -16.61 10.66
N GLU A 255 -15.99 -17.53 11.00
CA GLU A 255 -17.09 -17.24 11.91
C GLU A 255 -16.65 -17.02 13.36
N ASP A 256 -15.52 -17.55 13.83
CA ASP A 256 -15.13 -17.41 15.24
C ASP A 256 -13.70 -16.86 15.46
N GLU A 257 -12.69 -17.44 14.84
CA GLU A 257 -11.28 -17.16 15.21
C GLU A 257 -10.57 -16.19 14.29
N HIS A 258 -11.09 -15.97 13.06
CA HIS A 258 -10.45 -15.16 12.02
C HIS A 258 -11.19 -13.83 11.73
N THR A 259 -12.14 -13.44 12.58
CA THR A 259 -12.97 -12.21 12.39
C THR A 259 -12.17 -10.91 12.31
N ARG A 260 -10.94 -10.91 12.82
CA ARG A 260 -10.03 -9.76 12.76
C ARG A 260 -9.17 -9.71 11.49
N LEU A 261 -9.21 -10.73 10.64
CA LEU A 261 -8.39 -10.77 9.44
C LEU A 261 -8.97 -9.86 8.36
N ASN A 262 -8.16 -8.91 7.89
CA ASN A 262 -8.45 -8.21 6.65
C ASN A 262 -8.27 -9.18 5.46
N CYS A 263 -9.02 -9.00 4.38
CA CYS A 263 -8.94 -9.85 3.17
C CYS A 263 -7.49 -10.03 2.68
N ASN A 264 -6.70 -8.98 2.70
CA ASN A 264 -5.29 -9.02 2.30
C ASN A 264 -4.42 -9.90 3.20
N ALA A 265 -4.82 -10.20 4.43
CA ALA A 265 -4.06 -11.11 5.30
C ALA A 265 -3.99 -12.53 4.71
N CYS A 266 -5.07 -12.93 4.01
CA CYS A 266 -5.15 -14.23 3.33
C CYS A 266 -4.87 -14.14 1.82
N HIS A 267 -5.30 -13.08 1.14
CA HIS A 267 -5.29 -13.01 -0.31
C HIS A 267 -4.05 -12.33 -0.91
N ALA A 268 -3.20 -11.64 -0.13
CA ALA A 268 -1.94 -11.11 -0.61
C ALA A 268 -0.94 -12.26 -0.89
N GLN A 269 -0.49 -12.37 -2.14
CA GLN A 269 0.43 -13.42 -2.57
C GLN A 269 1.88 -13.09 -2.24
N TRP A 270 2.25 -11.84 -2.31
CA TRP A 270 3.57 -11.32 -2.01
C TRP A 270 3.49 -9.80 -1.77
N ALA A 271 4.52 -9.22 -1.21
CA ALA A 271 4.65 -7.78 -1.08
C ALA A 271 6.09 -7.36 -1.30
N PRO A 272 6.33 -6.22 -1.99
CA PRO A 272 7.65 -5.64 -2.06
C PRO A 272 8.04 -5.08 -0.68
N GLN A 273 9.22 -5.49 -0.20
CA GLN A 273 9.75 -5.16 1.11
C GLN A 273 11.19 -4.69 0.99
N CYS A 274 11.55 -3.60 1.67
CA CYS A 274 12.90 -3.06 1.71
C CYS A 274 13.42 -3.10 3.14
N TYR A 275 14.50 -3.87 3.38
CA TYR A 275 15.06 -4.05 4.71
C TYR A 275 16.28 -3.18 5.00
N ALA A 276 16.84 -2.52 4.01
CA ALA A 276 18.00 -1.66 4.21
C ALA A 276 17.89 -0.41 3.34
N CYS A 277 17.79 0.73 3.99
CA CYS A 277 17.88 2.03 3.36
C CYS A 277 18.91 2.87 4.13
N HIS A 278 19.82 3.48 3.40
CA HIS A 278 20.75 4.44 3.96
C HIS A 278 20.51 5.81 3.35
N LEU A 279 20.18 6.76 4.20
CA LEU A 279 20.04 8.17 3.87
C LEU A 279 21.25 8.92 4.38
N SER A 280 21.86 9.73 3.56
CA SER A 280 22.95 10.63 3.97
C SER A 280 22.71 12.05 3.48
N PHE A 281 23.07 13.02 4.31
CA PHE A 281 22.97 14.43 4.01
C PHE A 281 24.37 15.05 3.92
N SER A 282 24.65 15.72 2.81
CA SER A 282 25.88 16.48 2.60
C SER A 282 25.57 17.97 2.53
N PRO A 283 26.08 18.79 3.45
CA PRO A 283 25.85 20.24 3.45
C PRO A 283 26.60 20.97 2.32
N ASP A 284 27.66 20.37 1.77
CA ASP A 284 28.56 21.00 0.80
C ASP A 284 27.98 21.12 -0.61
N TYR A 285 26.88 20.43 -0.85
CA TYR A 285 26.21 20.43 -2.16
C TYR A 285 24.83 21.09 -2.09
N SER A 286 24.26 21.39 -3.23
CA SER A 286 22.90 21.92 -3.35
C SER A 286 22.00 20.93 -4.05
N GLN A 287 20.73 20.89 -3.65
CA GLN A 287 19.70 20.05 -4.26
C GLN A 287 18.47 20.89 -4.55
N TRP A 288 17.72 20.47 -5.57
CA TRP A 288 16.45 21.08 -5.88
C TRP A 288 15.44 20.92 -4.74
N ASP A 289 14.94 22.04 -4.26
CA ASP A 289 13.87 22.12 -3.28
C ASP A 289 12.54 22.31 -3.99
N HIS A 290 11.68 21.30 -3.91
CA HIS A 290 10.40 21.30 -4.63
C HIS A 290 9.38 22.29 -4.05
N VAL A 291 9.54 22.70 -2.80
CA VAL A 291 8.69 23.70 -2.15
C VAL A 291 9.13 25.11 -2.51
N GLU A 292 10.43 25.38 -2.39
CA GLU A 292 11.00 26.71 -2.74
C GLU A 292 11.07 26.94 -4.25
N GLY A 293 11.06 25.89 -5.05
CA GLY A 293 11.20 26.00 -6.49
C GLY A 293 12.60 26.45 -6.95
N LYS A 294 13.64 26.21 -6.17
CA LYS A 294 15.04 26.59 -6.45
C LYS A 294 16.02 25.59 -5.85
N PHE A 295 17.29 25.68 -6.24
CA PHE A 295 18.35 24.97 -5.51
C PHE A 295 18.58 25.59 -4.14
N THR A 296 18.62 24.75 -3.12
CA THR A 296 18.95 25.14 -1.75
C THR A 296 20.11 24.30 -1.21
N PRO A 297 20.90 24.81 -0.26
CA PRO A 297 22.02 24.05 0.32
C PRO A 297 21.60 22.71 0.89
N GLY A 298 22.49 21.72 0.80
CA GLY A 298 22.32 20.37 1.30
C GLY A 298 21.76 19.42 0.24
N LEU A 299 22.41 18.26 0.14
CA LEU A 299 22.06 17.15 -0.76
C LEU A 299 21.72 15.91 0.07
N TRP A 300 20.51 15.42 -0.10
CA TRP A 300 20.12 14.10 0.38
C TRP A 300 20.43 13.05 -0.69
N SER A 301 21.15 12.02 -0.31
CA SER A 301 21.34 10.82 -1.12
C SER A 301 20.71 9.62 -0.43
N GLN A 302 20.19 8.71 -1.24
CA GLN A 302 19.54 7.49 -0.78
C GLN A 302 20.18 6.30 -1.48
N ARG A 303 20.60 5.31 -0.70
CA ARG A 303 21.04 4.01 -1.19
C ARG A 303 20.14 2.95 -0.59
N GLN A 304 19.54 2.13 -1.43
CA GLN A 304 18.74 0.99 -1.05
C GLN A 304 19.52 -0.30 -1.26
N ALA A 305 19.29 -1.26 -0.38
CA ALA A 305 19.73 -2.64 -0.51
C ALA A 305 18.70 -3.55 0.18
N GLY A 306 18.78 -4.86 -0.07
CA GLY A 306 17.91 -5.82 0.59
C GLY A 306 16.45 -5.72 0.18
N ILE A 307 16.18 -5.71 -1.13
CA ILE A 307 14.82 -5.82 -1.65
C ILE A 307 14.38 -7.28 -1.58
N HIS A 308 13.24 -7.53 -0.98
CA HIS A 308 12.64 -8.84 -0.83
C HIS A 308 11.17 -8.81 -1.31
N ASN A 309 10.73 -9.87 -1.98
CA ASN A 309 9.42 -9.94 -2.60
C ASN A 309 8.66 -11.21 -2.17
N GLY A 310 8.71 -11.53 -0.89
CA GLY A 310 8.03 -12.68 -0.28
C GLY A 310 6.67 -12.35 0.29
N LEU A 311 6.10 -13.31 1.01
CA LEU A 311 4.91 -13.10 1.83
C LEU A 311 5.20 -12.01 2.88
N PRO A 312 4.30 -11.04 3.06
CA PRO A 312 4.50 -10.02 4.08
C PRO A 312 4.25 -10.57 5.48
N PRO A 313 4.93 -10.05 6.50
CA PRO A 313 4.53 -10.23 7.88
C PRO A 313 3.13 -9.64 8.11
N LEU A 314 2.44 -10.17 9.11
CA LEU A 314 1.17 -9.68 9.59
C LEU A 314 1.38 -8.84 10.86
N GLY A 315 0.44 -7.93 11.10
CA GLY A 315 0.40 -7.13 12.30
C GLY A 315 -1.00 -6.64 12.61
N VAL A 316 -1.13 -5.91 13.69
CA VAL A 316 -2.40 -5.43 14.23
C VAL A 316 -2.45 -3.92 14.08
N THR A 317 -3.48 -3.43 13.42
CA THR A 317 -3.76 -1.99 13.31
C THR A 317 -4.30 -1.41 14.61
N ALA A 318 -4.36 -0.10 14.70
CA ALA A 318 -4.97 0.61 15.83
C ALA A 318 -6.46 0.23 16.06
N THR A 319 -7.16 -0.22 15.01
CA THR A 319 -8.55 -0.69 15.08
C THR A 319 -8.67 -2.15 15.52
N GLY A 320 -7.55 -2.87 15.62
CA GLY A 320 -7.52 -4.27 16.02
C GLY A 320 -7.50 -5.26 14.85
N ASP A 321 -7.59 -4.78 13.61
CA ASP A 321 -7.58 -5.62 12.43
C ASP A 321 -6.20 -6.19 12.15
N ILE A 322 -6.14 -7.42 11.68
CA ILE A 322 -4.91 -8.10 11.25
C ILE A 322 -4.77 -7.95 9.74
N THR A 323 -3.66 -7.37 9.30
CA THR A 323 -3.39 -7.06 7.90
C THR A 323 -1.90 -7.25 7.57
N PRO A 324 -1.51 -7.31 6.29
CA PRO A 324 -0.10 -7.24 5.91
C PRO A 324 0.56 -5.95 6.39
N PHE A 325 1.76 -6.11 6.94
CA PHE A 325 2.67 -5.03 7.26
C PHE A 325 3.96 -5.21 6.46
N VAL A 326 4.55 -4.13 6.03
CA VAL A 326 5.84 -4.18 5.34
C VAL A 326 6.81 -3.21 6.01
N PRO A 327 8.12 -3.43 5.90
CA PRO A 327 9.10 -2.46 6.32
C PRO A 327 8.84 -1.13 5.62
N GLY A 328 8.25 -0.19 6.33
CA GLY A 328 8.06 1.16 5.83
C GLY A 328 9.37 1.93 5.79
N MET A 329 10.19 1.72 6.82
CA MET A 329 11.49 2.35 6.96
C MET A 329 12.37 1.55 7.91
N ILE A 330 13.18 0.64 7.39
CA ILE A 330 14.34 0.12 8.11
C ILE A 330 15.54 0.86 7.54
N MET A 331 15.98 1.88 8.25
CA MET A 331 16.95 2.82 7.71
C MET A 331 17.94 3.35 8.73
N SER A 332 19.11 3.67 8.20
CA SER A 332 20.12 4.49 8.86
C SER A 332 20.13 5.87 8.22
N ILE A 333 20.13 6.90 9.04
CA ILE A 333 20.11 8.30 8.61
C ILE A 333 21.37 8.99 9.13
N ASP A 334 22.22 9.42 8.22
CA ASP A 334 23.43 10.19 8.53
C ASP A 334 23.18 11.68 8.21
N HIS A 335 23.24 12.51 9.26
CA HIS A 335 23.01 13.94 9.16
C HIS A 335 23.88 14.67 10.18
N PRO A 336 24.47 15.83 9.85
CA PRO A 336 25.34 16.59 10.77
C PRO A 336 24.70 16.95 12.13
N ASP A 337 23.38 17.05 12.20
CA ASP A 337 22.67 17.35 13.44
C ASP A 337 22.60 16.15 14.40
N PHE A 338 23.02 14.97 13.97
CA PHE A 338 23.05 13.77 14.81
C PHE A 338 24.48 13.39 15.16
N THR A 339 24.74 13.19 16.44
CA THR A 339 26.07 12.75 16.92
C THR A 339 26.46 11.35 16.47
N VAL A 340 25.46 10.51 16.20
CA VAL A 340 25.58 9.17 15.62
C VAL A 340 24.47 9.00 14.59
N PRO A 341 24.68 8.17 13.54
CA PRO A 341 23.62 7.89 12.57
C PRO A 341 22.34 7.41 13.27
N LEU A 342 21.22 8.01 12.92
CA LEU A 342 19.93 7.67 13.48
C LEU A 342 19.42 6.38 12.83
N PHE A 343 19.21 5.32 13.60
CA PHE A 343 18.60 4.10 13.11
C PHE A 343 17.09 4.07 13.41
N ARG A 344 16.32 3.63 12.45
CA ARG A 344 14.87 3.43 12.59
C ARG A 344 14.43 2.13 11.94
N ARG A 345 13.48 1.48 12.58
CA ARG A 345 12.76 0.33 12.07
C ARG A 345 11.27 0.56 12.27
N LEU A 346 10.56 0.83 11.21
CA LEU A 346 9.12 1.02 11.21
C LEU A 346 8.46 0.12 10.18
N PHE A 347 7.31 -0.43 10.54
CA PHE A 347 6.47 -1.25 9.68
C PHE A 347 5.15 -0.54 9.45
N GLY A 348 4.68 -0.54 8.21
CA GLY A 348 3.42 0.08 7.81
C GLY A 348 2.42 -0.94 7.31
N ALA A 349 1.16 -0.79 7.70
CA ALA A 349 0.07 -1.54 7.09
C ALA A 349 0.00 -1.23 5.59
N LEU A 350 -0.15 -2.26 4.77
CA LEU A 350 -0.15 -2.16 3.32
C LEU A 350 -1.18 -3.10 2.70
N SER A 351 -1.93 -2.60 1.71
CA SER A 351 -2.56 -3.44 0.70
C SER A 351 -1.57 -3.61 -0.46
N PRO A 352 -0.94 -4.77 -0.65
CA PRO A 352 0.17 -4.91 -1.60
C PRO A 352 -0.25 -4.96 -3.06
N HIS A 353 -1.54 -5.03 -3.38
CA HIS A 353 -2.08 -5.19 -4.73
C HIS A 353 -1.48 -6.40 -5.46
N THR A 354 -1.51 -7.52 -4.78
CA THR A 354 -1.06 -8.83 -5.27
C THR A 354 -2.10 -9.89 -4.92
N THR A 355 -3.36 -9.52 -5.06
CA THR A 355 -4.49 -10.37 -4.71
C THR A 355 -4.48 -11.64 -5.54
N GLY A 356 -4.69 -12.76 -4.89
CA GLY A 356 -4.79 -14.08 -5.51
C GLY A 356 -5.64 -15.04 -4.67
N LEU A 357 -5.44 -16.34 -4.87
CA LEU A 357 -6.09 -17.33 -4.03
C LEU A 357 -5.67 -17.18 -2.56
N ALA A 358 -6.55 -17.57 -1.66
CA ALA A 358 -6.23 -17.57 -0.23
C ALA A 358 -4.97 -18.41 0.04
N ARG A 359 -4.09 -17.87 0.86
CA ARG A 359 -2.88 -18.57 1.30
C ARG A 359 -3.25 -19.72 2.23
N ALA A 360 -2.45 -20.79 2.22
CA ALA A 360 -2.66 -21.93 3.09
C ALA A 360 -2.51 -21.56 4.57
N CYS A 361 -3.25 -22.23 5.46
CA CYS A 361 -3.21 -21.98 6.90
C CYS A 361 -1.79 -22.04 7.48
N GLU A 362 -0.96 -22.95 6.99
CA GLU A 362 0.45 -23.09 7.40
C GLU A 362 1.29 -21.84 7.14
N SER A 363 0.95 -21.09 6.10
CA SER A 363 1.67 -19.86 5.75
C SER A 363 1.47 -18.72 6.77
N CYS A 364 0.57 -18.88 7.72
CA CYS A 364 0.40 -18.03 8.89
C CYS A 364 0.80 -18.76 10.17
N HIS A 365 0.17 -19.91 10.45
CA HIS A 365 0.29 -20.62 11.74
C HIS A 365 1.65 -21.26 12.00
N ARG A 366 2.48 -21.46 10.96
CA ARG A 366 3.85 -21.99 11.06
C ARG A 366 4.90 -21.12 10.40
N SER A 367 4.52 -19.92 9.99
CA SER A 367 5.42 -19.00 9.30
C SER A 367 6.02 -17.99 10.28
N PRO A 368 7.32 -18.02 10.53
CA PRO A 368 7.96 -16.98 11.33
C PRO A 368 7.84 -15.61 10.67
N VAL A 369 7.81 -15.55 9.34
CA VAL A 369 7.60 -14.31 8.60
C VAL A 369 6.23 -13.72 8.90
N ALA A 370 5.16 -14.53 8.84
CA ALA A 370 3.81 -14.05 9.15
C ALA A 370 3.70 -13.51 10.58
N LEU A 371 4.42 -14.11 11.52
CA LEU A 371 4.48 -13.66 12.92
C LEU A 371 5.32 -12.39 13.10
N GLY A 372 6.07 -11.98 12.09
CA GLY A 372 6.96 -10.82 12.16
C GLY A 372 8.34 -11.10 12.77
N LEU A 373 8.72 -12.38 12.89
CA LEU A 373 10.03 -12.79 13.39
C LEU A 373 11.13 -12.69 12.32
N GLY A 374 10.74 -12.54 11.03
CA GLY A 374 11.62 -12.61 9.88
C GLY A 374 11.77 -14.03 9.34
N GLU A 375 12.61 -14.19 8.33
CA GLU A 375 12.97 -15.49 7.76
C GLU A 375 13.83 -16.29 8.74
N GLY A 376 13.57 -17.60 8.79
CA GLY A 376 14.32 -18.47 9.67
C GLY A 376 13.59 -19.79 9.96
N ARG A 377 14.09 -20.48 10.95
CA ARG A 377 13.57 -21.79 11.37
C ARG A 377 12.85 -21.66 12.70
N LEU A 378 11.57 -21.97 12.69
CA LEU A 378 10.71 -22.06 13.86
C LEU A 378 10.61 -23.53 14.28
N GLU A 379 10.94 -23.84 15.52
CA GLU A 379 10.96 -25.19 16.06
C GLU A 379 10.15 -25.28 17.35
N ASN A 380 9.44 -26.39 17.51
CA ASN A 380 8.76 -26.72 18.77
C ASN A 380 9.39 -27.97 19.37
N VAL A 381 9.98 -27.83 20.54
CA VAL A 381 10.55 -28.94 21.28
C VAL A 381 9.82 -29.06 22.64
N ALA A 382 9.12 -30.17 22.85
CA ALA A 382 8.35 -30.44 24.06
C ALA A 382 7.35 -29.32 24.45
N GLY A 383 6.73 -28.68 23.44
CA GLY A 383 5.75 -27.61 23.66
C GLY A 383 6.37 -26.22 23.78
N GLN A 384 7.69 -26.11 23.74
CA GLN A 384 8.39 -24.84 23.79
C GLN A 384 8.83 -24.43 22.40
N TRP A 385 8.39 -23.24 21.94
CA TRP A 385 8.78 -22.68 20.67
C TRP A 385 10.12 -21.95 20.77
N SER A 386 10.94 -22.10 19.73
CA SER A 386 12.20 -21.37 19.54
C SER A 386 12.34 -20.93 18.10
N PHE A 387 13.04 -19.83 17.88
CA PHE A 387 13.25 -19.28 16.55
C PHE A 387 14.75 -19.05 16.29
N ARG A 388 15.22 -19.51 15.14
CA ARG A 388 16.57 -19.26 14.64
C ARG A 388 16.49 -18.41 13.37
N PRO A 389 16.90 -17.13 13.41
CA PRO A 389 16.83 -16.24 12.26
C PRO A 389 17.80 -16.66 11.15
N ALA A 390 17.42 -16.38 9.88
CA ALA A 390 18.27 -16.55 8.71
C ALA A 390 19.17 -15.32 8.47
N HIS A 391 18.71 -14.15 8.90
CA HIS A 391 19.42 -12.89 8.68
C HIS A 391 20.15 -12.39 9.92
N GLN A 392 21.18 -11.57 9.69
CA GLN A 392 21.98 -10.97 10.75
C GLN A 392 21.12 -10.01 11.58
N THR A 393 21.45 -9.95 12.86
CA THR A 393 20.86 -8.99 13.80
C THR A 393 21.41 -7.59 13.53
N LEU A 394 20.52 -6.61 13.43
CA LEU A 394 20.87 -5.20 13.32
C LEU A 394 21.13 -4.58 14.69
N GLN A 395 21.49 -3.30 14.70
CA GLN A 395 21.90 -2.59 15.92
C GLN A 395 20.79 -2.44 17.00
N ASP A 396 19.53 -2.73 16.64
CA ASP A 396 18.39 -2.72 17.55
C ASP A 396 18.04 -4.08 18.14
N GLY A 397 18.90 -5.09 17.95
CA GLY A 397 18.74 -6.41 18.50
C GLY A 397 17.82 -7.36 17.74
N LEU A 398 17.24 -6.93 16.60
CA LEU A 398 16.38 -7.77 15.77
C LEU A 398 17.05 -8.18 14.45
N PRO A 399 16.68 -9.36 13.90
CA PRO A 399 17.07 -9.73 12.54
C PRO A 399 16.68 -8.64 11.52
N ALA A 400 17.38 -8.56 10.40
CA ALA A 400 17.21 -7.48 9.43
C ALA A 400 15.75 -7.34 8.93
N ASP A 401 15.04 -8.44 8.81
CA ASP A 401 13.68 -8.55 8.27
C ASP A 401 12.58 -8.73 9.34
N ALA A 402 12.94 -8.76 10.62
CA ALA A 402 12.00 -8.91 11.73
C ALA A 402 11.52 -7.56 12.28
N TRP A 403 10.41 -7.55 12.98
CA TRP A 403 9.95 -6.41 13.78
C TRP A 403 9.50 -6.76 15.20
N THR A 404 9.57 -8.05 15.53
CA THR A 404 9.30 -8.55 16.89
C THR A 404 10.10 -9.83 17.16
N THR A 405 10.03 -10.32 18.42
CA THR A 405 10.55 -11.62 18.85
C THR A 405 9.39 -12.53 19.25
N LEU A 406 9.67 -13.79 19.61
CA LEU A 406 8.66 -14.72 20.16
C LEU A 406 8.07 -14.20 21.48
N GLU A 407 8.83 -13.45 22.24
CA GLU A 407 8.45 -12.82 23.51
C GLU A 407 7.71 -11.48 23.27
N ALA A 408 7.48 -11.13 22.02
CA ALA A 408 6.84 -9.88 21.59
C ALA A 408 7.52 -8.62 22.16
N GLU A 409 8.84 -8.65 22.24
CA GLU A 409 9.64 -7.48 22.60
C GLU A 409 9.55 -6.42 21.51
N HIS A 410 9.77 -5.16 21.90
CA HIS A 410 9.77 -4.01 21.02
C HIS A 410 8.40 -3.59 20.43
N PRO A 411 7.37 -3.40 21.26
CA PRO A 411 6.10 -2.84 20.80
C PRO A 411 6.31 -1.42 20.23
N GLY A 412 5.41 -0.96 19.37
CA GLY A 412 5.39 0.43 18.89
C GLY A 412 6.26 0.73 17.67
N ARG A 413 6.64 -0.28 16.88
CA ARG A 413 7.37 -0.12 15.61
C ARG A 413 6.45 0.11 14.40
N GLY A 414 5.18 0.38 14.59
CA GLY A 414 4.26 0.76 13.51
C GLY A 414 4.53 2.18 13.01
N THR A 415 4.28 2.44 11.71
CA THR A 415 4.36 3.79 11.14
C THR A 415 3.33 4.74 11.73
N TYR A 416 2.19 4.21 12.16
CA TYR A 416 1.18 4.95 12.92
C TYR A 416 1.22 4.55 14.40
N PRO A 417 0.85 5.47 15.32
CA PRO A 417 0.64 5.13 16.71
C PRO A 417 -0.37 3.98 16.86
N ASN A 418 -0.09 3.07 17.80
CA ASN A 418 -0.90 1.88 18.09
C ASN A 418 -0.93 0.78 17.02
N ASP A 419 -0.33 0.97 15.85
CA ASP A 419 0.00 -0.13 14.96
C ASP A 419 1.14 -0.95 15.59
N ARG A 420 1.00 -2.28 15.62
CA ARG A 420 1.94 -3.15 16.34
C ARG A 420 2.09 -4.53 15.71
N SER A 421 3.16 -5.21 16.06
CA SER A 421 3.30 -6.66 15.88
C SER A 421 2.31 -7.41 16.79
N PHE A 422 2.19 -8.71 16.58
CA PHE A 422 1.48 -9.58 17.53
C PHE A 422 2.10 -9.50 18.93
N ASN A 423 1.27 -9.55 19.95
CA ASN A 423 1.72 -9.73 21.32
C ASN A 423 1.97 -11.23 21.62
N VAL A 424 2.56 -11.52 22.78
CA VAL A 424 2.95 -12.89 23.18
C VAL A 424 1.77 -13.85 23.23
N GLU A 425 0.60 -13.38 23.65
CA GLU A 425 -0.63 -14.17 23.72
C GLU A 425 -1.18 -14.48 22.30
N GLU A 426 -1.16 -13.50 21.39
CA GLU A 426 -1.55 -13.69 20.00
C GLU A 426 -0.60 -14.65 19.28
N ILE A 427 0.72 -14.50 19.45
CA ILE A 427 1.73 -15.44 18.92
C ILE A 427 1.46 -16.86 19.43
N GLY A 428 1.24 -17.00 20.75
CA GLY A 428 0.94 -18.28 21.35
C GLY A 428 -0.32 -18.93 20.81
N ARG A 429 -1.39 -18.16 20.62
CA ARG A 429 -2.65 -18.65 20.00
C ARG A 429 -2.43 -19.08 18.54
N ILE A 430 -1.76 -18.28 17.73
CA ILE A 430 -1.49 -18.60 16.33
C ILE A 430 -0.71 -19.91 16.22
N LEU A 431 0.32 -20.10 17.04
CA LEU A 431 1.19 -21.27 16.99
C LEU A 431 0.54 -22.55 17.55
N ASN A 432 -0.33 -22.44 18.55
CA ASN A 432 -0.86 -23.60 19.28
C ASN A 432 -2.22 -24.08 18.75
N ASN A 433 -3.06 -23.21 18.16
CA ASN A 433 -4.38 -23.60 17.66
C ASN A 433 -4.33 -24.35 16.31
N TRP A 434 -3.18 -24.47 15.70
CA TRP A 434 -2.98 -25.21 14.45
C TRP A 434 -3.45 -26.68 14.53
N HIS A 435 -3.29 -27.33 15.68
CA HIS A 435 -3.63 -28.74 15.84
C HIS A 435 -5.15 -29.01 15.81
N GLN A 436 -5.98 -28.03 16.13
CA GLN A 436 -7.44 -28.19 16.12
C GLN A 436 -8.00 -28.11 14.70
N ALA A 437 -7.44 -27.26 13.83
CA ALA A 437 -7.86 -27.10 12.44
C ALA A 437 -7.57 -28.34 11.56
N VAL A 438 -6.41 -28.99 11.77
CA VAL A 438 -6.00 -30.18 10.99
C VAL A 438 -6.76 -31.46 11.42
N SER A 439 -7.23 -31.52 12.66
CA SER A 439 -8.02 -32.65 13.14
C SER A 439 -9.48 -32.63 12.67
N SER A 440 -10.03 -31.48 12.33
CA SER A 440 -11.37 -31.34 11.77
C SER A 440 -11.44 -31.73 10.27
N ASP A 441 -10.36 -31.48 9.54
CA ASP A 441 -10.29 -31.77 8.10
C ASP A 441 -10.08 -33.29 7.78
N ASN A 442 -9.62 -34.06 8.75
CA ASN A 442 -9.42 -35.51 8.61
C ASN A 442 -10.64 -36.36 9.07
N GLY A 443 -11.75 -35.70 9.44
CA GLY A 443 -12.92 -36.33 10.04
C GLY A 443 -14.07 -36.68 9.08
N GLU A 444 -14.11 -36.11 7.87
CA GLU A 444 -15.21 -36.33 6.91
C GLU A 444 -14.71 -36.86 5.56
N SER A 445 -14.20 -38.07 5.59
CA SER A 445 -14.15 -38.95 4.41
C SER A 445 -14.77 -40.29 4.81
N LYS A 446 -16.09 -40.35 4.79
CA LYS A 446 -16.84 -41.59 4.67
C LYS A 446 -18.01 -41.43 3.75
#